data_a61d961f0a097c4ce5a618a611972d88
#
_entry.id   a61d961f0a097c4ce5a618a611972d88
#
_cell.length_a   1.000
_cell.length_b   1.000
_cell.length_c   1.000
_cell.angle_alpha   90.00
_cell.angle_beta   90.00
_cell.angle_gamma   90.00
#
_symmetry.space_group_name_H-M   'P 1'
#
loop_
_entity.id
_entity.type
_entity.pdbx_description
1 polymer ?
#
loop_
_entity_poly.entity_id
_entity_poly.type
_entity_poly.pdbx_seq_one_letter_code
_entity_poly.pdbx_strand_id
1 'polypeptide(L)'
;MEITCLLNPGVFRYQDKIWLLLRIAERPIQKEGIISFPIYNKEGKIEVVSFSKDSPDLNASDPRVISYKGKDYLTTMSYLRLVSSTDGIHFKDEPEFPPIFGKGELETFGIEDCRVATTEDGFYLTFTEVSPVAVGVGLIHTKDWKNYVRYGMIFPPHNKDCALFEQKIGGRYFAFHRPSSPELGGNYIWLAE
;
A
#
# COMPACT_ATOMS: atom_id res chain seq x y z
N MET A 1 6.83 16.18 6.43
CA MET A 1 6.90 14.71 6.39
C MET A 1 8.34 14.29 6.23
N GLU A 2 8.70 13.11 6.72
CA GLU A 2 10.00 12.47 6.48
C GLU A 2 9.77 11.06 5.96
N ILE A 3 10.55 10.63 4.97
CA ILE A 3 10.56 9.26 4.48
C ILE A 3 11.28 8.41 5.52
N THR A 4 10.62 7.39 6.04
CA THR A 4 11.18 6.48 7.04
C THR A 4 11.70 5.19 6.44
N CYS A 5 11.01 4.68 5.40
CA CYS A 5 11.36 3.41 4.78
C CYS A 5 11.00 3.39 3.29
N LEU A 6 11.77 2.61 2.53
CA LEU A 6 11.46 2.13 1.19
C LEU A 6 11.28 0.62 1.29
N LEU A 7 10.12 0.11 0.89
CA LEU A 7 9.71 -1.25 1.20
C LEU A 7 9.12 -1.98 -0.02
N ASN A 8 9.22 -3.28 -0.03
CA ASN A 8 8.43 -4.27 -0.78
C ASN A 8 8.02 -3.84 -2.22
N PRO A 9 8.98 -3.55 -3.12
CA PRO A 9 8.66 -3.06 -4.45
C PRO A 9 7.96 -4.12 -5.32
N GLY A 10 6.97 -3.66 -6.10
CA GLY A 10 6.56 -4.37 -7.31
C GLY A 10 7.62 -4.20 -8.39
N VAL A 11 8.06 -5.30 -9.02
CA VAL A 11 9.12 -5.29 -10.03
C VAL A 11 8.52 -5.65 -11.39
N PHE A 12 8.84 -4.90 -12.44
CA PHE A 12 8.36 -5.17 -13.79
C PHE A 12 9.32 -4.60 -14.86
N ARG A 13 9.10 -4.96 -16.11
CA ARG A 13 9.79 -4.38 -17.27
C ARG A 13 8.86 -3.48 -18.06
N TYR A 14 9.35 -2.31 -18.43
CA TYR A 14 8.63 -1.35 -19.28
C TYR A 14 9.64 -0.46 -20.03
N GLN A 15 9.44 -0.25 -21.34
CA GLN A 15 10.31 0.57 -22.21
C GLN A 15 11.80 0.24 -22.06
N ASP A 16 12.14 -1.05 -22.16
CA ASP A 16 13.50 -1.58 -22.05
C ASP A 16 14.27 -1.29 -20.75
N LYS A 17 13.54 -0.84 -19.72
CA LYS A 17 14.07 -0.63 -18.36
C LYS A 17 13.48 -1.62 -17.37
N ILE A 18 14.16 -1.78 -16.25
CA ILE A 18 13.67 -2.43 -15.04
C ILE A 18 13.06 -1.34 -14.17
N TRP A 19 11.83 -1.56 -13.74
CA TRP A 19 11.08 -0.62 -12.90
C TRP A 19 10.77 -1.23 -11.55
N LEU A 20 10.81 -0.39 -10.53
CA LEU A 20 10.31 -0.71 -9.21
C LEU A 20 9.17 0.25 -8.88
N LEU A 21 8.04 -0.31 -8.49
CA LEU A 21 6.97 0.43 -7.84
C LEU A 21 7.18 0.31 -6.32
N LEU A 22 7.90 1.29 -5.77
CA LEU A 22 8.32 1.30 -4.36
C LEU A 22 7.14 1.66 -3.46
N ARG A 23 6.99 0.95 -2.36
CA ARG A 23 6.24 1.43 -1.21
C ARG A 23 7.11 2.43 -0.45
N ILE A 24 6.65 3.68 -0.40
CA ILE A 24 7.26 4.74 0.40
C ILE A 24 6.45 4.87 1.69
N ALA A 25 7.12 4.76 2.83
CA ALA A 25 6.50 5.02 4.12
C ALA A 25 6.98 6.38 4.66
N GLU A 26 6.04 7.26 4.96
CA GLU A 26 6.30 8.60 5.50
C GLU A 26 5.58 8.82 6.82
N ARG A 27 6.15 9.68 7.65
CA ARG A 27 5.51 10.16 8.88
C ARG A 27 5.74 11.66 9.06
N PRO A 28 4.93 12.34 9.88
CA PRO A 28 5.23 13.70 10.32
C PRO A 28 6.52 13.72 11.14
N ILE A 29 7.30 14.80 11.01
CA ILE A 29 8.44 15.05 11.90
C ILE A 29 7.88 15.15 13.33
N GLN A 30 8.39 14.28 14.22
CA GLN A 30 7.92 14.21 15.59
C GLN A 30 8.46 15.39 16.42
N LYS A 31 7.67 15.85 17.39
CA LYS A 31 8.05 16.89 18.34
C LYS A 31 8.11 16.31 19.75
N GLU A 32 8.88 16.95 20.62
CA GLU A 32 8.94 16.57 22.03
C GLU A 32 7.57 16.64 22.69
N GLY A 33 7.24 15.65 23.51
CA GLY A 33 5.96 15.57 24.23
C GLY A 33 4.73 15.28 23.37
N ILE A 34 4.85 15.20 22.04
CA ILE A 34 3.75 14.99 21.11
C ILE A 34 4.05 13.77 20.21
N ILE A 35 3.04 12.98 19.94
CA ILE A 35 3.09 11.96 18.89
C ILE A 35 2.13 12.34 17.77
N SER A 36 2.61 12.27 16.52
CA SER A 36 1.86 12.73 15.35
C SER A 36 1.78 11.64 14.29
N PHE A 37 0.62 11.52 13.64
CA PHE A 37 0.32 10.51 12.62
C PHE A 37 -0.23 11.17 11.35
N PRO A 38 0.10 10.63 10.18
CA PRO A 38 -0.54 11.03 8.95
C PRO A 38 -1.80 10.20 8.72
N ILE A 39 -2.85 10.81 8.23
CA ILE A 39 -4.05 10.14 7.72
C ILE A 39 -4.46 10.77 6.40
N TYR A 40 -5.15 10.01 5.53
CA TYR A 40 -5.94 10.62 4.46
C TYR A 40 -7.31 11.00 5.00
N ASN A 41 -7.71 12.23 4.75
CA ASN A 41 -9.08 12.66 5.02
C ASN A 41 -10.04 12.19 3.92
N LYS A 42 -11.34 12.50 4.08
CA LYS A 42 -12.38 12.12 3.11
C LYS A 42 -12.16 12.70 1.71
N GLU A 43 -11.40 13.80 1.60
CA GLU A 43 -11.06 14.44 0.33
C GLU A 43 -9.79 13.85 -0.30
N GLY A 44 -9.15 12.87 0.33
CA GLY A 44 -7.89 12.27 -0.11
C GLY A 44 -6.67 13.16 0.12
N LYS A 45 -6.78 14.16 1.03
CA LYS A 45 -5.65 15.00 1.44
C LYS A 45 -5.02 14.46 2.70
N ILE A 46 -3.71 14.64 2.82
CA ILE A 46 -2.98 14.26 4.02
C ILE A 46 -3.27 15.25 5.14
N GLU A 47 -3.72 14.74 6.27
CA GLU A 47 -3.86 15.45 7.53
C GLU A 47 -2.92 14.87 8.58
N VAL A 48 -2.46 15.71 9.51
CA VAL A 48 -1.64 15.30 10.64
C VAL A 48 -2.47 15.37 11.91
N VAL A 49 -2.69 14.21 12.52
CA VAL A 49 -3.33 14.07 13.83
C VAL A 49 -2.24 13.98 14.89
N SER A 50 -2.42 14.69 16.03
CA SER A 50 -1.41 14.76 17.08
C SER A 50 -2.04 14.58 18.45
N PHE A 51 -1.34 13.83 19.33
CA PHE A 51 -1.73 13.62 20.73
C PHE A 51 -0.56 13.89 21.67
N SER A 52 -0.85 14.27 22.92
CA SER A 52 0.16 14.33 23.97
C SER A 52 0.63 12.93 24.33
N LYS A 53 1.95 12.76 24.47
CA LYS A 53 2.54 11.49 24.94
C LYS A 53 2.19 11.17 26.39
N ASP A 54 1.85 12.19 27.18
CA ASP A 54 1.47 12.04 28.59
C ASP A 54 -0.03 11.75 28.76
N SER A 55 -0.79 11.61 27.66
CA SER A 55 -2.21 11.30 27.73
C SER A 55 -2.44 9.90 28.30
N PRO A 56 -3.28 9.74 29.35
CA PRO A 56 -3.60 8.43 29.91
C PRO A 56 -4.38 7.52 28.94
N ASP A 57 -4.99 8.11 27.92
CA ASP A 57 -5.72 7.37 26.88
C ASP A 57 -4.85 6.86 25.73
N LEU A 58 -3.53 7.19 25.77
CA LEU A 58 -2.60 6.81 24.72
C LEU A 58 -1.90 5.48 25.05
N ASN A 59 -2.03 4.51 24.15
CA ASN A 59 -1.23 3.28 24.18
C ASN A 59 -0.26 3.28 23.01
N ALA A 60 1.04 3.33 23.32
CA ALA A 60 2.15 3.36 22.37
C ALA A 60 3.10 2.15 22.56
N SER A 61 2.56 1.01 22.97
CA SER A 61 3.35 -0.22 23.19
C SER A 61 3.83 -0.86 21.89
N ASP A 62 3.11 -0.71 20.79
CA ASP A 62 3.55 -1.10 19.44
C ASP A 62 4.07 0.15 18.69
N PRO A 63 5.32 0.16 18.22
CA PRO A 63 5.87 1.32 17.49
C PRO A 63 5.20 1.56 16.12
N ARG A 64 4.42 0.61 15.61
CA ARG A 64 3.72 0.70 14.31
C ARG A 64 2.29 1.17 14.45
N VAL A 65 1.64 0.83 15.57
CA VAL A 65 0.21 1.11 15.82
C VAL A 65 0.06 1.77 17.18
N ILE A 66 -0.51 2.95 17.17
CA ILE A 66 -0.80 3.71 18.39
C ILE A 66 -2.31 3.77 18.58
N SER A 67 -2.79 3.34 19.74
CA SER A 67 -4.21 3.46 20.08
C SER A 67 -4.45 4.70 20.93
N TYR A 68 -5.46 5.47 20.57
CA TYR A 68 -5.94 6.61 21.35
C TYR A 68 -7.46 6.56 21.49
N LYS A 69 -7.95 6.46 22.72
CA LYS A 69 -9.38 6.32 23.03
C LYS A 69 -10.06 5.20 22.25
N GLY A 70 -9.39 4.05 22.14
CA GLY A 70 -9.89 2.87 21.44
C GLY A 70 -9.88 2.95 19.91
N LYS A 71 -9.24 3.98 19.33
CA LYS A 71 -9.03 4.10 17.90
C LYS A 71 -7.56 3.92 17.57
N ASP A 72 -7.27 3.05 16.61
CA ASP A 72 -5.92 2.76 16.15
C ASP A 72 -5.48 3.72 15.04
N TYR A 73 -4.18 4.07 15.08
CA TYR A 73 -3.51 4.89 14.10
C TYR A 73 -2.18 4.24 13.70
N LEU A 74 -1.89 4.17 12.42
CA LEU A 74 -0.55 3.81 11.96
C LEU A 74 0.41 4.99 12.13
N THR A 75 1.62 4.70 12.57
CA THR A 75 2.65 5.74 12.77
C THR A 75 3.22 6.27 11.46
N THR A 76 3.01 5.55 10.37
CA THR A 76 3.41 5.93 9.00
C THR A 76 2.26 5.77 8.04
N MET A 77 2.29 6.55 6.96
CA MET A 77 1.41 6.38 5.81
C MET A 77 2.23 5.88 4.62
N SER A 78 1.66 4.97 3.86
CA SER A 78 2.31 4.42 2.68
C SER A 78 1.65 4.89 1.39
N TYR A 79 2.48 5.10 0.36
CA TYR A 79 2.07 5.33 -1.02
C TYR A 79 3.07 4.67 -1.98
N LEU A 80 2.77 4.64 -3.27
CA LEU A 80 3.59 3.96 -4.27
C LEU A 80 4.26 4.98 -5.20
N ARG A 81 5.54 4.75 -5.52
CA ARG A 81 6.33 5.61 -6.40
C ARG A 81 7.20 4.80 -7.35
N LEU A 82 7.28 5.25 -8.60
CA LEU A 82 8.08 4.63 -9.64
C LEU A 82 9.52 5.11 -9.61
N VAL A 83 10.44 4.15 -9.73
CA VAL A 83 11.84 4.38 -10.07
C VAL A 83 12.26 3.41 -11.17
N SER A 84 13.22 3.79 -12.01
CA SER A 84 13.69 2.94 -13.11
C SER A 84 15.20 2.75 -13.13
N SER A 85 15.63 1.68 -13.77
CA SER A 85 17.04 1.35 -13.99
C SER A 85 17.26 0.71 -15.35
N THR A 86 18.41 0.98 -15.98
CA THR A 86 18.87 0.32 -17.18
C THR A 86 19.78 -0.87 -16.89
N ASP A 87 20.35 -0.94 -15.69
CA ASP A 87 21.33 -1.97 -15.29
C ASP A 87 20.85 -2.89 -14.16
N GLY A 88 19.69 -2.55 -13.52
CA GLY A 88 19.12 -3.31 -12.40
C GLY A 88 19.81 -3.05 -11.06
N ILE A 89 20.78 -2.13 -11.01
CA ILE A 89 21.56 -1.80 -9.82
C ILE A 89 21.34 -0.35 -9.41
N HIS A 90 21.44 0.57 -10.37
CA HIS A 90 21.30 2.01 -10.11
C HIS A 90 19.90 2.47 -10.54
N PHE A 91 19.06 2.75 -9.57
CA PHE A 91 17.70 3.23 -9.79
C PHE A 91 17.64 4.74 -9.61
N LYS A 92 16.87 5.39 -10.49
CA LYS A 92 16.58 6.83 -10.43
C LYS A 92 15.09 7.08 -10.35
N ASP A 93 14.75 8.21 -9.76
CA ASP A 93 13.39 8.72 -9.71
C ASP A 93 12.89 9.10 -11.11
N GLU A 94 11.61 8.91 -11.34
CA GLU A 94 10.94 9.22 -12.61
C GLU A 94 9.77 10.19 -12.34
N PRO A 95 10.08 11.49 -12.21
CA PRO A 95 9.12 12.51 -11.76
C PRO A 95 7.96 12.76 -12.72
N GLU A 96 8.06 12.34 -13.97
CA GLU A 96 6.97 12.41 -14.94
C GLU A 96 5.81 11.44 -14.63
N PHE A 97 6.03 10.47 -13.76
CA PHE A 97 4.99 9.53 -13.31
C PHE A 97 4.55 9.91 -11.90
N PRO A 98 3.28 10.30 -11.71
CA PRO A 98 2.80 10.74 -10.41
C PRO A 98 2.79 9.58 -9.41
N PRO A 99 3.08 9.83 -8.13
CA PRO A 99 2.89 8.85 -7.07
C PRO A 99 1.43 8.40 -6.99
N ILE A 100 1.22 7.14 -6.63
CA ILE A 100 -0.11 6.58 -6.40
C ILE A 100 -0.38 6.66 -4.90
N PHE A 101 -1.30 7.52 -4.52
CA PHE A 101 -1.72 7.71 -3.12
C PHE A 101 -2.97 6.88 -2.80
N GLY A 102 -3.18 6.63 -1.50
CA GLY A 102 -4.43 6.08 -1.01
C GLY A 102 -5.63 6.99 -1.32
N LYS A 103 -6.81 6.39 -1.51
CA LYS A 103 -8.05 7.10 -1.85
C LYS A 103 -9.27 6.47 -1.19
N GLY A 104 -10.03 7.28 -0.48
CA GLY A 104 -11.28 6.84 0.16
C GLY A 104 -11.08 6.23 1.55
N GLU A 105 -12.16 5.72 2.12
CA GLU A 105 -12.22 5.31 3.53
C GLU A 105 -11.44 4.00 3.81
N LEU A 106 -11.29 3.14 2.81
CA LEU A 106 -10.58 1.87 2.96
C LEU A 106 -9.06 2.00 2.84
N GLU A 107 -8.55 3.15 2.39
CA GLU A 107 -7.13 3.44 2.21
C GLU A 107 -6.66 4.62 3.09
N THR A 108 -7.34 4.86 4.23
CA THR A 108 -7.07 6.00 5.13
C THR A 108 -5.63 6.04 5.65
N PHE A 109 -4.99 4.89 5.83
CA PHE A 109 -3.58 4.78 6.22
C PHE A 109 -2.65 4.53 5.02
N GLY A 110 -3.18 4.60 3.80
CA GLY A 110 -2.42 4.42 2.57
C GLY A 110 -2.61 3.05 1.92
N ILE A 111 -1.73 2.79 0.96
CA ILE A 111 -1.67 1.57 0.17
C ILE A 111 -0.30 0.95 0.26
N GLU A 112 -0.24 -0.39 0.36
CA GLU A 112 0.97 -1.11 0.73
C GLU A 112 1.26 -2.29 -0.21
N ASP A 113 2.53 -2.67 -0.27
CA ASP A 113 3.02 -3.97 -0.75
C ASP A 113 2.47 -4.39 -2.13
N CYS A 114 2.51 -3.45 -3.08
CA CYS A 114 2.02 -3.65 -4.42
C CYS A 114 2.78 -4.76 -5.16
N ARG A 115 2.05 -5.56 -5.93
CA ARG A 115 2.59 -6.44 -6.95
C ARG A 115 2.08 -6.00 -8.32
N VAL A 116 2.95 -6.07 -9.30
CA VAL A 116 2.65 -5.67 -10.69
C VAL A 116 2.62 -6.92 -11.55
N ALA A 117 1.49 -7.16 -12.20
CA ALA A 117 1.35 -8.18 -13.22
C ALA A 117 1.32 -7.51 -14.60
N THR A 118 2.26 -7.87 -15.46
CA THR A 118 2.32 -7.43 -16.86
C THR A 118 1.50 -8.37 -17.73
N THR A 119 0.45 -7.86 -18.34
CA THR A 119 -0.47 -8.66 -19.17
C THR A 119 -0.59 -8.08 -20.58
N GLU A 120 -1.30 -8.78 -21.47
CA GLU A 120 -1.64 -8.28 -22.81
C GLU A 120 -2.46 -6.96 -22.79
N ASP A 121 -3.20 -6.73 -21.71
CA ASP A 121 -4.08 -5.55 -21.54
C ASP A 121 -3.37 -4.36 -20.88
N GLY A 122 -2.12 -4.52 -20.43
CA GLY A 122 -1.37 -3.54 -19.66
C GLY A 122 -0.92 -4.07 -18.30
N PHE A 123 -0.89 -3.21 -17.30
CA PHE A 123 -0.38 -3.53 -15.96
C PHE A 123 -1.51 -3.57 -14.95
N TYR A 124 -1.63 -4.69 -14.25
CA TYR A 124 -2.51 -4.83 -13.11
C TYR A 124 -1.71 -4.75 -11.81
N LEU A 125 -2.15 -3.91 -10.91
CA LEU A 125 -1.52 -3.64 -9.64
C LEU A 125 -2.42 -4.17 -8.53
N THR A 126 -2.01 -5.23 -7.85
CA THR A 126 -2.65 -5.68 -6.61
C THR A 126 -1.89 -5.07 -5.43
N PHE A 127 -2.60 -4.52 -4.46
CA PHE A 127 -2.00 -3.84 -3.30
C PHE A 127 -2.86 -4.05 -2.06
N THR A 128 -2.26 -3.85 -0.90
CA THR A 128 -2.98 -3.90 0.37
C THR A 128 -3.58 -2.53 0.66
N GLU A 129 -4.89 -2.47 0.81
CA GLU A 129 -5.64 -1.32 1.32
C GLU A 129 -5.61 -1.35 2.85
N VAL A 130 -5.24 -0.23 3.48
CA VAL A 130 -5.10 -0.16 4.95
C VAL A 130 -5.93 0.97 5.52
N SER A 131 -6.79 0.60 6.46
CA SER A 131 -7.67 1.53 7.16
C SER A 131 -7.85 1.15 8.63
N PRO A 132 -8.44 2.02 9.48
CA PRO A 132 -8.73 1.70 10.89
C PRO A 132 -9.67 0.51 11.08
N VAL A 133 -10.45 0.17 10.07
CA VAL A 133 -11.50 -0.85 10.19
C VAL A 133 -11.18 -2.15 9.46
N ALA A 134 -10.21 -2.10 8.52
CA ALA A 134 -9.97 -3.26 7.67
C ALA A 134 -8.63 -3.20 6.94
N VAL A 135 -8.15 -4.40 6.60
CA VAL A 135 -7.04 -4.64 5.67
C VAL A 135 -7.56 -5.56 4.57
N GLY A 136 -7.57 -5.09 3.34
CA GLY A 136 -8.05 -5.83 2.18
C GLY A 136 -7.12 -5.67 0.98
N VAL A 137 -7.50 -6.24 -0.16
CA VAL A 137 -6.71 -6.16 -1.40
C VAL A 137 -7.47 -5.34 -2.43
N GLY A 138 -6.84 -4.27 -2.89
CA GLY A 138 -7.31 -3.44 -4.00
C GLY A 138 -6.68 -3.82 -5.32
N LEU A 139 -7.33 -3.39 -6.41
CA LEU A 139 -6.86 -3.59 -7.78
C LEU A 139 -6.88 -2.27 -8.56
N ILE A 140 -5.76 -1.97 -9.19
CA ILE A 140 -5.60 -0.87 -10.15
C ILE A 140 -5.13 -1.43 -11.48
N HIS A 141 -5.57 -0.81 -12.58
CA HIS A 141 -5.07 -1.07 -13.92
C HIS A 141 -4.52 0.20 -14.55
N THR A 142 -3.44 0.06 -15.31
CA THR A 142 -2.87 1.14 -16.12
C THR A 142 -2.24 0.58 -17.40
N LYS A 143 -2.20 1.40 -18.46
CA LYS A 143 -1.47 1.08 -19.69
C LYS A 143 -0.22 1.96 -19.88
N ASP A 144 -0.16 3.08 -19.20
CA ASP A 144 0.80 4.14 -19.46
C ASP A 144 1.47 4.73 -18.20
N TRP A 145 1.11 4.22 -17.01
CA TRP A 145 1.60 4.70 -15.72
C TRP A 145 1.27 6.18 -15.41
N LYS A 146 0.37 6.76 -16.16
CA LYS A 146 -0.13 8.15 -15.99
C LYS A 146 -1.62 8.16 -15.69
N ASN A 147 -2.37 7.24 -16.32
CA ASN A 147 -3.80 7.09 -16.15
C ASN A 147 -4.11 5.77 -15.45
N TYR A 148 -4.86 5.83 -14.35
CA TYR A 148 -5.17 4.70 -13.50
C TYR A 148 -6.66 4.46 -13.40
N VAL A 149 -7.09 3.22 -13.65
CA VAL A 149 -8.46 2.75 -13.38
C VAL A 149 -8.43 1.94 -12.09
N ARG A 150 -9.18 2.36 -11.08
CA ARG A 150 -9.34 1.64 -9.82
C ARG A 150 -10.58 0.75 -9.89
N TYR A 151 -10.41 -0.53 -9.61
CA TYR A 151 -11.52 -1.49 -9.55
C TYR A 151 -12.08 -1.65 -8.13
N GLY A 152 -11.43 -1.01 -7.13
CA GLY A 152 -11.79 -1.18 -5.73
C GLY A 152 -11.24 -2.47 -5.14
N MET A 153 -11.83 -2.88 -4.03
CA MET A 153 -11.43 -4.06 -3.27
C MET A 153 -11.86 -5.35 -3.97
N ILE A 154 -10.90 -6.22 -4.26
CA ILE A 154 -11.12 -7.52 -4.91
C ILE A 154 -11.12 -8.69 -3.91
N PHE A 155 -10.40 -8.56 -2.80
CA PHE A 155 -10.48 -9.50 -1.69
C PHE A 155 -10.82 -8.77 -0.40
N PRO A 156 -11.95 -9.14 0.24
CA PRO A 156 -12.42 -8.48 1.45
C PRO A 156 -11.52 -8.77 2.67
N PRO A 157 -11.68 -7.99 3.73
CA PRO A 157 -10.94 -8.13 4.98
C PRO A 157 -11.18 -9.49 5.67
N HIS A 158 -10.16 -10.03 6.36
CA HIS A 158 -8.79 -9.54 6.37
C HIS A 158 -7.97 -10.28 5.31
N ASN A 159 -7.44 -9.57 4.35
CA ASN A 159 -6.68 -10.17 3.24
C ASN A 159 -5.54 -9.25 2.80
N LYS A 160 -4.42 -9.82 2.36
CA LYS A 160 -3.24 -9.09 1.87
C LYS A 160 -2.31 -9.97 1.03
N ASP A 161 -1.20 -9.39 0.58
CA ASP A 161 -0.12 -10.06 -0.17
C ASP A 161 -0.65 -10.78 -1.42
N CYS A 162 -1.46 -10.09 -2.21
CA CYS A 162 -2.00 -10.63 -3.45
C CYS A 162 -1.00 -10.50 -4.60
N ALA A 163 -0.92 -11.56 -5.41
CA ALA A 163 -0.13 -11.58 -6.64
C ALA A 163 -0.98 -12.16 -7.77
N LEU A 164 -1.38 -11.32 -8.71
CA LEU A 164 -2.07 -11.74 -9.94
C LEU A 164 -1.08 -12.42 -10.89
N PHE A 165 -1.50 -13.49 -11.55
CA PHE A 165 -0.68 -14.14 -12.59
C PHE A 165 -0.67 -13.28 -13.84
N GLU A 166 0.49 -13.16 -14.47
CA GLU A 166 0.64 -12.38 -15.71
C GLU A 166 -0.05 -13.03 -16.91
N GLN A 167 -0.17 -14.36 -16.89
CA GLN A 167 -0.79 -15.13 -17.96
C GLN A 167 -2.09 -15.76 -17.50
N LYS A 168 -3.09 -15.73 -18.38
CA LYS A 168 -4.34 -16.48 -18.20
C LYS A 168 -4.06 -17.99 -18.30
N ILE A 169 -4.69 -18.76 -17.42
CA ILE A 169 -4.70 -20.23 -17.46
C ILE A 169 -6.10 -20.66 -17.90
N GLY A 170 -6.18 -21.32 -19.06
CA GLY A 170 -7.50 -21.69 -19.61
C GLY A 170 -8.41 -20.50 -19.92
N GLY A 171 -7.85 -19.33 -20.24
CA GLY A 171 -8.59 -18.10 -20.55
C GLY A 171 -9.03 -17.30 -19.33
N ARG A 172 -8.65 -17.70 -18.11
CA ARG A 172 -9.05 -17.08 -16.84
C ARG A 172 -7.87 -16.51 -16.10
N TYR A 173 -8.09 -15.45 -15.31
CA TYR A 173 -7.11 -14.89 -14.41
C TYR A 173 -7.08 -15.67 -13.09
N PHE A 174 -5.88 -15.81 -12.53
CA PHE A 174 -5.64 -16.42 -11.22
C PHE A 174 -4.77 -15.51 -10.38
N ALA A 175 -4.98 -15.57 -9.07
CA ALA A 175 -4.16 -14.83 -8.11
C ALA A 175 -3.86 -15.66 -6.88
N PHE A 176 -2.64 -15.55 -6.37
CA PHE A 176 -2.37 -15.93 -4.99
C PHE A 176 -2.75 -14.79 -4.07
N HIS A 177 -3.37 -15.11 -2.95
CA HIS A 177 -3.71 -14.16 -1.91
C HIS A 177 -3.57 -14.79 -0.52
N ARG A 178 -3.54 -13.96 0.51
CA ARG A 178 -3.33 -14.43 1.88
C ARG A 178 -4.40 -13.88 2.83
N PRO A 179 -5.45 -14.65 3.12
CA PRO A 179 -6.33 -14.36 4.25
C PRO A 179 -5.48 -14.28 5.53
N SER A 180 -5.66 -13.25 6.32
CA SER A 180 -4.82 -12.92 7.47
C SER A 180 -5.58 -12.86 8.80
N SER A 181 -6.78 -13.44 8.87
CA SER A 181 -7.52 -13.54 10.12
C SER A 181 -6.92 -14.62 11.01
N PRO A 182 -6.44 -14.28 12.22
CA PRO A 182 -5.90 -15.27 13.17
C PRO A 182 -6.96 -16.24 13.69
N GLU A 183 -8.24 -15.91 13.58
CA GLU A 183 -9.36 -16.70 14.06
C GLU A 183 -9.76 -17.83 13.11
N LEU A 184 -9.32 -17.81 11.86
CA LEU A 184 -9.68 -18.78 10.82
C LEU A 184 -8.54 -19.73 10.44
N GLY A 185 -7.75 -20.18 11.39
CA GLY A 185 -6.84 -21.33 11.22
C GLY A 185 -5.48 -21.03 10.64
N GLY A 186 -5.03 -19.79 10.55
CA GLY A 186 -3.66 -19.42 10.18
C GLY A 186 -3.52 -18.71 8.84
N ASN A 187 -2.31 -18.23 8.58
CA ASN A 187 -1.99 -17.44 7.38
C ASN A 187 -1.51 -18.38 6.26
N TYR A 188 -2.42 -18.90 5.47
CA TYR A 188 -2.10 -19.73 4.30
C TYR A 188 -2.18 -18.92 3.01
N ILE A 189 -1.41 -19.34 2.01
CA ILE A 189 -1.53 -18.82 0.64
C ILE A 189 -2.65 -19.59 -0.05
N TRP A 190 -3.60 -18.85 -0.60
CA TRP A 190 -4.75 -19.37 -1.33
C TRP A 190 -4.64 -19.01 -2.80
N LEU A 191 -5.20 -19.85 -3.64
CA LEU A 191 -5.37 -19.60 -5.07
C LEU A 191 -6.83 -19.22 -5.32
N ALA A 192 -7.03 -18.09 -5.97
CA ALA A 192 -8.31 -17.60 -6.44
C ALA A 192 -8.35 -17.52 -7.97
N GLU A 193 -9.53 -17.68 -8.54
CA GLU A 193 -9.86 -17.47 -9.94
C GLU A 193 -10.67 -16.18 -10.12
#